data_c210fe62799d7b50477822d46bffbbf4
#
_entry.id   c210fe62799d7b50477822d46bffbbf4
#
_cell.length_a   1.000
_cell.length_b   1.000
_cell.length_c   1.000
_cell.angle_alpha   90.00
_cell.angle_beta   90.00
_cell.angle_gamma   90.00
#
_symmetry.space_group_name_H-M   'P 1'
#
loop_
_entity.id
_entity.type
_entity.pdbx_description
1 polymer ?
#
loop_
_entity_poly.entity_id
_entity_poly.type
_entity_poly.pdbx_seq_one_letter_code
_entity_poly.pdbx_strand_id
1 'polypeptide(L)'
;FDESFLPTTKSGTEDIAIMDKNYVIVADAKSFRLSRSQAAPNPKDVIKVDDYKNWIKKYDDKVKLGGLTTFPQLHEWKKSSKVHMDLTNKHNKIVWFYYGHLSAILKFKIDKSKIINFYKSYDEMFPQQIATKDNPKNQYLVKLQNYIFDDHLSEYEEYMNSLHKVNAYIKAMALEKIDKKINEVEKNVYESISSFEDIDKLKKYIIDKQKDDSTKEFYRLKENVEKFR
;
A
#
# COMPACT_ATOMS: atom_id res chain seq x y z
N PHE A 1 -21.54 -5.44 4.36
CA PHE A 1 -22.22 -4.25 3.85
C PHE A 1 -23.04 -4.63 2.63
N ASP A 2 -24.19 -3.99 2.46
CA ASP A 2 -25.20 -4.43 1.51
C ASP A 2 -25.02 -3.73 0.15
N GLU A 3 -24.39 -2.56 0.15
CA GLU A 3 -24.18 -1.73 -1.04
C GLU A 3 -22.78 -1.16 -1.07
N SER A 4 -22.24 -1.00 -2.29
CA SER A 4 -21.04 -0.21 -2.55
C SER A 4 -21.30 0.70 -3.75
N PHE A 5 -20.88 1.95 -3.64
CA PHE A 5 -21.06 2.96 -4.67
C PHE A 5 -19.71 3.48 -5.15
N LEU A 6 -19.52 3.45 -6.47
CA LEU A 6 -18.37 4.05 -7.14
C LEU A 6 -18.78 5.42 -7.68
N PRO A 7 -18.20 6.52 -7.19
CA PRO A 7 -18.53 7.85 -7.70
C PRO A 7 -18.21 7.98 -9.19
N THR A 8 -19.06 8.67 -9.92
CA THR A 8 -18.89 8.90 -11.37
C THR A 8 -17.89 10.03 -11.67
N THR A 9 -17.62 10.89 -10.70
CA THR A 9 -16.68 12.03 -10.83
C THR A 9 -15.32 11.66 -10.23
N LYS A 10 -14.24 11.91 -10.98
CA LYS A 10 -12.88 11.51 -10.61
C LYS A 10 -12.11 12.48 -9.71
N SER A 11 -12.64 13.65 -9.41
CA SER A 11 -11.93 14.63 -8.58
C SER A 11 -12.78 15.12 -7.42
N GLY A 12 -12.17 15.21 -6.25
CA GLY A 12 -12.80 15.72 -5.03
C GLY A 12 -13.84 14.79 -4.39
N THR A 13 -13.84 13.50 -4.77
CA THR A 13 -14.73 12.47 -4.22
C THR A 13 -13.94 11.28 -3.71
N GLU A 14 -14.56 10.49 -2.85
CA GLU A 14 -14.11 9.17 -2.43
C GLU A 14 -13.97 8.22 -3.63
N ASP A 15 -13.07 7.23 -3.52
CA ASP A 15 -13.01 6.17 -4.53
C ASP A 15 -14.20 5.22 -4.41
N ILE A 16 -14.63 4.92 -3.19
CA ILE A 16 -15.74 4.01 -2.90
C ILE A 16 -16.49 4.50 -1.66
N ALA A 17 -17.82 4.46 -1.68
CA ALA A 17 -18.65 4.48 -0.49
C ALA A 17 -19.16 3.06 -0.20
N ILE A 18 -18.95 2.59 1.03
CA ILE A 18 -19.38 1.28 1.51
C ILE A 18 -20.53 1.49 2.51
N MET A 19 -21.69 0.96 2.19
CA MET A 19 -22.91 1.27 2.94
C MET A 19 -23.71 0.05 3.34
N ASP A 20 -24.47 0.19 4.39
CA ASP A 20 -25.66 -0.63 4.65
C ASP A 20 -26.86 0.28 4.97
N LYS A 21 -27.95 -0.34 5.45
CA LYS A 21 -29.16 0.41 5.79
C LYS A 21 -28.90 1.60 6.72
N ASN A 22 -27.96 1.47 7.66
CA ASN A 22 -27.77 2.43 8.76
C ASN A 22 -26.45 3.16 8.73
N TYR A 23 -25.39 2.58 8.12
CA TYR A 23 -24.01 3.03 8.25
C TYR A 23 -23.36 3.33 6.92
N VAL A 24 -22.38 4.24 6.93
CA VAL A 24 -21.54 4.56 5.78
C VAL A 24 -20.07 4.67 6.18
N ILE A 25 -19.20 4.16 5.32
CA ILE A 25 -17.73 4.33 5.34
C ILE A 25 -17.35 4.89 3.98
N VAL A 26 -16.55 5.95 3.94
CA VAL A 26 -15.95 6.46 2.70
C VAL A 26 -14.54 5.94 2.56
N ALA A 27 -14.18 5.43 1.40
CA ALA A 27 -12.92 4.75 1.19
C ALA A 27 -12.10 5.38 0.06
N ASP A 28 -10.78 5.30 0.22
CA ASP A 28 -9.78 5.73 -0.74
C ASP A 28 -8.73 4.61 -0.93
N ALA A 29 -8.61 4.12 -2.15
CA ALA A 29 -7.68 3.06 -2.50
C ALA A 29 -6.37 3.66 -3.01
N LYS A 30 -5.31 3.48 -2.25
CA LYS A 30 -3.97 3.95 -2.62
C LYS A 30 -3.21 2.87 -3.36
N SER A 31 -2.73 3.20 -4.56
CA SER A 31 -1.76 2.39 -5.28
C SER A 31 -0.45 3.15 -5.42
N PHE A 32 0.66 2.54 -5.01
CA PHE A 32 1.98 3.12 -5.28
C PHE A 32 2.43 2.67 -6.67
N ARG A 33 2.64 3.63 -7.56
CA ARG A 33 3.25 3.34 -8.85
C ARG A 33 4.73 3.04 -8.64
N LEU A 34 5.20 1.91 -9.15
CA LEU A 34 6.61 1.49 -9.09
C LEU A 34 7.61 2.53 -9.65
N SER A 35 7.12 3.50 -10.44
CA SER A 35 7.93 4.57 -11.02
C SER A 35 8.16 5.79 -10.12
N ARG A 36 7.58 5.86 -8.92
CA ARG A 36 7.81 6.98 -8.01
C ARG A 36 9.03 6.70 -7.15
N SER A 37 10.03 7.57 -7.25
CA SER A 37 11.30 7.51 -6.52
C SER A 37 11.22 7.82 -5.02
N GLN A 38 10.03 8.06 -4.47
CA GLN A 38 9.87 8.39 -3.05
C GLN A 38 9.77 7.13 -2.20
N ALA A 39 10.76 6.92 -1.37
CA ALA A 39 10.86 5.80 -0.45
C ALA A 39 9.77 5.78 0.64
N ALA A 40 9.13 6.91 0.93
CA ALA A 40 7.94 7.03 1.75
C ALA A 40 7.21 8.31 1.34
N PRO A 41 5.97 8.21 0.82
CA PRO A 41 5.19 9.40 0.51
C PRO A 41 4.92 10.18 1.81
N ASN A 42 4.85 11.50 1.71
CA ASN A 42 4.49 12.33 2.84
C ASN A 42 3.08 11.92 3.34
N PRO A 43 2.91 11.64 4.64
CA PRO A 43 1.59 11.27 5.17
C PRO A 43 0.46 12.23 4.79
N LYS A 44 0.74 13.53 4.76
CA LYS A 44 -0.22 14.56 4.38
C LYS A 44 -0.67 14.46 2.92
N ASP A 45 0.17 13.88 2.04
CA ASP A 45 -0.16 13.71 0.62
C ASP A 45 -0.92 12.39 0.37
N VAL A 46 -0.86 11.47 1.33
CA VAL A 46 -1.42 10.13 1.20
C VAL A 46 -2.75 10.01 1.93
N ILE A 47 -2.84 10.50 3.16
CA ILE A 47 -4.06 10.49 3.95
C ILE A 47 -4.48 11.94 4.19
N LYS A 48 -5.32 12.43 3.32
CA LYS A 48 -5.90 13.77 3.44
C LYS A 48 -7.16 13.70 4.32
N VAL A 49 -6.94 13.79 5.63
CA VAL A 49 -8.01 13.64 6.64
C VAL A 49 -9.23 14.53 6.34
N ASP A 50 -8.99 15.74 5.88
CA ASP A 50 -10.08 16.70 5.59
C ASP A 50 -10.92 16.27 4.38
N ASP A 51 -10.32 15.57 3.40
CA ASP A 51 -11.07 15.01 2.27
C ASP A 51 -12.07 13.97 2.77
N TYR A 52 -11.66 13.03 3.64
CA TYR A 52 -12.56 12.03 4.22
C TYR A 52 -13.70 12.68 5.02
N LYS A 53 -13.39 13.71 5.81
CA LYS A 53 -14.39 14.47 6.57
C LYS A 53 -15.39 15.18 5.66
N ASN A 54 -14.96 15.63 4.49
CA ASN A 54 -15.83 16.29 3.52
C ASN A 54 -16.66 15.29 2.72
N TRP A 55 -16.06 14.20 2.27
CA TRP A 55 -16.79 13.15 1.52
C TRP A 55 -17.92 12.55 2.34
N ILE A 56 -17.66 12.19 3.59
CA ILE A 56 -18.66 11.53 4.43
C ILE A 56 -19.86 12.43 4.77
N LYS A 57 -19.71 13.76 4.68
CA LYS A 57 -20.81 14.70 4.93
C LYS A 57 -21.98 14.54 3.96
N LYS A 58 -21.72 14.04 2.74
CA LYS A 58 -22.74 13.85 1.70
C LYS A 58 -23.83 12.85 2.08
N TYR A 59 -23.57 11.98 3.06
CA TYR A 59 -24.44 10.88 3.48
C TYR A 59 -25.18 11.24 4.77
N ASP A 60 -26.10 12.20 4.69
CA ASP A 60 -26.76 12.75 5.89
C ASP A 60 -27.82 11.84 6.48
N ASP A 61 -28.33 10.87 5.69
CA ASP A 61 -29.27 9.84 6.09
C ASP A 61 -28.63 8.64 6.80
N LYS A 62 -27.29 8.59 6.89
CA LYS A 62 -26.53 7.48 7.45
C LYS A 62 -25.74 7.86 8.70
N VAL A 63 -25.52 6.88 9.56
CA VAL A 63 -24.53 7.00 10.63
C VAL A 63 -23.13 6.92 10.03
N LYS A 64 -22.39 8.00 10.15
CA LYS A 64 -21.04 8.19 9.59
C LYS A 64 -20.03 7.48 10.46
N LEU A 65 -19.53 6.32 10.02
CA LEU A 65 -18.53 5.56 10.78
C LEU A 65 -17.15 6.19 10.68
N GLY A 66 -16.71 6.58 9.47
CA GLY A 66 -15.42 7.20 9.24
C GLY A 66 -14.85 6.92 7.86
N GLY A 67 -13.54 7.09 7.73
CA GLY A 67 -12.80 6.82 6.52
C GLY A 67 -12.14 5.43 6.53
N LEU A 68 -11.94 4.88 5.33
CA LEU A 68 -11.13 3.69 5.10
C LEU A 68 -10.05 4.00 4.08
N THR A 69 -8.80 3.78 4.43
CA THR A 69 -7.69 3.83 3.49
C THR A 69 -7.17 2.43 3.23
N THR A 70 -6.99 2.06 1.96
CA THR A 70 -6.44 0.75 1.60
C THR A 70 -5.12 0.89 0.85
N PHE A 71 -4.20 -0.06 1.10
CA PHE A 71 -2.89 -0.15 0.46
C PHE A 71 -2.61 -1.58 0.02
N PRO A 72 -1.78 -1.78 -1.04
CA PRO A 72 -1.47 -3.13 -1.53
C PRO A 72 -0.84 -4.02 -0.48
N GLN A 73 0.08 -3.50 0.32
CA GLN A 73 0.78 -4.26 1.35
C GLN A 73 1.15 -3.43 2.57
N LEU A 74 1.67 -4.13 3.58
CA LEU A 74 2.34 -3.59 4.77
C LEU A 74 3.64 -2.85 4.39
N HIS A 75 3.49 -1.90 3.49
CA HIS A 75 4.57 -1.16 2.92
C HIS A 75 5.48 -0.54 3.95
N GLU A 76 6.66 -0.43 3.58
CA GLU A 76 7.65 0.64 3.53
C GLU A 76 7.51 1.78 4.52
N TRP A 77 6.37 1.96 5.14
CA TRP A 77 6.20 2.90 6.23
C TRP A 77 7.08 2.47 7.40
N LYS A 78 8.16 3.16 7.61
CA LYS A 78 9.03 2.96 8.78
C LYS A 78 8.18 2.94 10.05
N LYS A 79 8.61 2.18 11.06
CA LYS A 79 7.94 2.10 12.36
C LYS A 79 7.62 3.48 12.95
N SER A 80 8.50 4.46 12.70
CA SER A 80 8.42 5.86 13.13
C SER A 80 7.64 6.76 12.17
N SER A 81 6.92 6.21 11.18
CA SER A 81 6.17 7.03 10.25
C SER A 81 5.03 7.77 10.93
N LYS A 82 4.93 9.06 10.63
CA LYS A 82 3.88 9.95 11.14
C LYS A 82 2.46 9.50 10.73
N VAL A 83 2.35 8.77 9.63
CA VAL A 83 1.09 8.16 9.19
C VAL A 83 0.47 7.29 10.27
N HIS A 84 1.26 6.47 10.94
CA HIS A 84 0.73 5.59 11.98
C HIS A 84 0.30 6.34 13.25
N MET A 85 0.95 7.49 13.54
CA MET A 85 0.44 8.41 14.56
C MET A 85 -0.94 8.94 14.19
N ASP A 86 -1.10 9.38 12.94
CA ASP A 86 -2.36 9.95 12.46
C ASP A 86 -3.49 8.93 12.47
N LEU A 87 -3.19 7.65 12.19
CA LEU A 87 -4.15 6.55 12.32
C LEU A 87 -4.59 6.30 13.76
N THR A 88 -3.70 6.47 14.73
CA THR A 88 -4.07 6.31 16.15
C THR A 88 -4.68 7.57 16.78
N ASN A 89 -5.04 8.55 15.95
CA ASN A 89 -5.72 9.76 16.39
C ASN A 89 -7.24 9.58 16.30
N LYS A 90 -7.90 9.49 17.46
CA LYS A 90 -9.36 9.32 17.57
C LYS A 90 -10.18 10.34 16.79
N HIS A 91 -9.68 11.55 16.60
CA HIS A 91 -10.39 12.60 15.88
C HIS A 91 -10.44 12.39 14.36
N ASN A 92 -9.60 11.49 13.84
CA ASN A 92 -9.54 11.23 12.39
C ASN A 92 -10.51 10.12 11.97
N LYS A 93 -10.71 9.10 12.79
CA LYS A 93 -11.55 7.91 12.51
C LYS A 93 -11.32 7.34 11.11
N ILE A 94 -10.05 7.20 10.74
CA ILE A 94 -9.65 6.59 9.48
C ILE A 94 -9.03 5.23 9.79
N VAL A 95 -9.68 4.18 9.34
CA VAL A 95 -9.17 2.81 9.45
C VAL A 95 -8.27 2.52 8.26
N TRP A 96 -7.23 1.77 8.50
CA TRP A 96 -6.27 1.39 7.47
C TRP A 96 -6.24 -0.13 7.30
N PHE A 97 -6.66 -0.60 6.13
CA PHE A 97 -6.54 -1.98 5.73
C PHE A 97 -5.51 -2.14 4.62
N TYR A 98 -4.67 -3.14 4.76
CA TYR A 98 -3.92 -3.67 3.63
C TYR A 98 -4.82 -4.61 2.81
N TYR A 99 -4.50 -4.82 1.55
CA TYR A 99 -5.25 -5.77 0.72
C TYR A 99 -5.27 -7.19 1.33
N GLY A 100 -4.19 -7.56 2.05
CA GLY A 100 -4.17 -8.80 2.83
C GLY A 100 -5.25 -8.87 3.91
N HIS A 101 -5.54 -7.76 4.61
CA HIS A 101 -6.64 -7.70 5.58
C HIS A 101 -7.99 -7.84 4.90
N LEU A 102 -8.22 -7.14 3.76
CA LEU A 102 -9.46 -7.26 2.99
C LEU A 102 -9.66 -8.69 2.49
N SER A 103 -8.60 -9.31 2.00
CA SER A 103 -8.60 -10.70 1.56
C SER A 103 -8.92 -11.67 2.72
N ALA A 104 -8.35 -11.44 3.91
CA ALA A 104 -8.64 -12.23 5.10
C ALA A 104 -10.10 -12.06 5.57
N ILE A 105 -10.63 -10.83 5.55
CA ILE A 105 -12.04 -10.55 5.86
C ILE A 105 -12.96 -11.38 4.96
N LEU A 106 -12.68 -11.44 3.67
CA LEU A 106 -13.46 -12.24 2.72
C LEU A 106 -13.28 -13.75 2.96
N LYS A 107 -12.03 -14.20 3.14
CA LYS A 107 -11.70 -15.63 3.34
C LYS A 107 -12.38 -16.20 4.58
N PHE A 108 -12.30 -15.49 5.70
CA PHE A 108 -12.87 -15.94 6.98
C PHE A 108 -14.33 -15.52 7.15
N LYS A 109 -14.92 -14.87 6.13
CA LYS A 109 -16.32 -14.39 6.17
C LYS A 109 -16.60 -13.56 7.42
N ILE A 110 -15.69 -12.68 7.77
CA ILE A 110 -15.80 -11.81 8.94
C ILE A 110 -17.12 -11.02 8.87
N ASP A 111 -17.91 -11.12 9.92
CA ASP A 111 -19.18 -10.41 9.98
C ASP A 111 -18.97 -8.88 9.96
N LYS A 112 -19.80 -8.17 9.21
CA LYS A 112 -19.73 -6.72 9.09
C LYS A 112 -19.84 -5.99 10.44
N SER A 113 -20.50 -6.58 11.42
CA SER A 113 -20.62 -6.01 12.77
C SER A 113 -19.25 -5.83 13.44
N LYS A 114 -18.28 -6.72 13.19
CA LYS A 114 -16.92 -6.59 13.71
C LYS A 114 -16.26 -5.29 13.20
N ILE A 115 -16.41 -4.99 11.90
CA ILE A 115 -15.90 -3.77 11.28
C ILE A 115 -16.62 -2.54 11.85
N ILE A 116 -17.95 -2.57 11.90
CA ILE A 116 -18.78 -1.49 12.46
C ILE A 116 -18.39 -1.21 13.92
N ASN A 117 -18.26 -2.25 14.72
CA ASN A 117 -17.90 -2.13 16.13
C ASN A 117 -16.47 -1.64 16.31
N PHE A 118 -15.53 -2.01 15.41
CA PHE A 118 -14.19 -1.45 15.42
C PHE A 118 -14.20 0.08 15.27
N TYR A 119 -15.01 0.62 14.35
CA TYR A 119 -15.17 2.07 14.22
C TYR A 119 -15.82 2.71 15.45
N LYS A 120 -16.83 2.05 16.04
CA LYS A 120 -17.53 2.55 17.23
C LYS A 120 -16.62 2.59 18.46
N SER A 121 -15.77 1.58 18.63
CA SER A 121 -14.82 1.47 19.74
C SER A 121 -13.49 2.18 19.47
N TYR A 122 -13.36 2.89 18.36
CA TYR A 122 -12.09 3.49 17.95
C TYR A 122 -11.53 4.49 18.99
N ASP A 123 -12.41 5.29 19.58
CA ASP A 123 -12.05 6.29 20.59
C ASP A 123 -11.58 5.63 21.89
N GLU A 124 -12.11 4.46 22.26
CA GLU A 124 -11.69 3.67 23.41
C GLU A 124 -10.38 2.94 23.15
N MET A 125 -10.21 2.42 21.94
CA MET A 125 -8.96 1.75 21.54
C MET A 125 -7.77 2.72 21.44
N PHE A 126 -8.03 3.95 20.99
CA PHE A 126 -7.03 4.99 20.80
C PHE A 126 -7.40 6.28 21.55
N PRO A 127 -7.48 6.24 22.90
CA PRO A 127 -7.89 7.39 23.70
C PRO A 127 -6.91 8.55 23.56
N GLN A 128 -5.64 8.24 23.28
CA GLN A 128 -4.56 9.19 23.02
C GLN A 128 -3.81 8.77 21.76
N GLN A 129 -3.34 9.76 21.01
CA GLN A 129 -2.47 9.53 19.86
C GLN A 129 -1.17 8.87 20.31
N ILE A 130 -0.81 7.74 19.69
CA ILE A 130 0.40 7.00 20.01
C ILE A 130 1.59 7.69 19.36
N ALA A 131 2.58 8.08 20.18
CA ALA A 131 3.77 8.76 19.70
C ALA A 131 4.64 7.82 18.83
N THR A 132 5.43 8.40 17.92
CA THR A 132 6.29 7.64 17.00
C THR A 132 7.28 6.72 17.70
N LYS A 133 7.80 7.14 18.88
CA LYS A 133 8.72 6.33 19.71
C LYS A 133 8.07 5.05 20.25
N ASP A 134 6.77 5.05 20.42
CA ASP A 134 6.01 3.95 21.02
C ASP A 134 5.46 2.97 19.98
N ASN A 135 6.02 2.98 18.75
CA ASN A 135 5.70 2.08 17.66
C ASN A 135 4.18 2.03 17.33
N PRO A 136 3.58 3.17 16.91
CA PRO A 136 2.15 3.26 16.66
C PRO A 136 1.68 2.26 15.59
N LYS A 137 2.54 1.89 14.63
CA LYS A 137 2.24 0.88 13.60
C LYS A 137 1.88 -0.46 14.23
N ASN A 138 2.75 -0.97 15.09
CA ASN A 138 2.54 -2.29 15.71
C ASN A 138 1.32 -2.26 16.63
N GLN A 139 1.17 -1.22 17.43
CA GLN A 139 0.02 -1.11 18.33
C GLN A 139 -1.31 -1.03 17.58
N TYR A 140 -1.34 -0.28 16.46
CA TYR A 140 -2.52 -0.23 15.60
C TYR A 140 -2.85 -1.60 15.02
N LEU A 141 -1.86 -2.29 14.44
CA LEU A 141 -2.07 -3.59 13.79
C LEU A 141 -2.50 -4.67 14.79
N VAL A 142 -1.89 -4.71 15.97
CA VAL A 142 -2.29 -5.66 17.02
C VAL A 142 -3.73 -5.44 17.47
N LYS A 143 -4.13 -4.17 17.69
CA LYS A 143 -5.52 -3.86 18.05
C LYS A 143 -6.50 -4.22 16.94
N LEU A 144 -6.19 -3.88 15.70
CA LEU A 144 -7.01 -4.22 14.55
C LEU A 144 -7.17 -5.74 14.41
N GLN A 145 -6.07 -6.48 14.49
CA GLN A 145 -6.04 -7.94 14.38
C GLN A 145 -6.88 -8.59 15.48
N ASN A 146 -6.63 -8.22 16.74
CA ASN A 146 -7.31 -8.80 17.89
C ASN A 146 -8.81 -8.45 17.94
N TYR A 147 -9.23 -7.36 17.29
CA TYR A 147 -10.62 -6.95 17.28
C TYR A 147 -11.41 -7.54 16.13
N ILE A 148 -10.83 -7.57 14.95
CA ILE A 148 -11.52 -8.00 13.73
C ILE A 148 -11.42 -9.51 13.52
N PHE A 149 -10.28 -10.11 13.89
CA PHE A 149 -9.97 -11.53 13.65
C PHE A 149 -9.85 -12.35 14.94
N ASP A 150 -10.41 -11.88 16.06
CA ASP A 150 -10.35 -12.54 17.37
C ASP A 150 -10.74 -14.03 17.33
N ASP A 151 -11.81 -14.36 16.59
CA ASP A 151 -12.28 -15.73 16.43
C ASP A 151 -11.40 -16.60 15.49
N HIS A 152 -10.45 -15.99 14.78
CA HIS A 152 -9.64 -16.60 13.73
C HIS A 152 -8.15 -16.22 13.82
N LEU A 153 -7.65 -15.86 15.01
CA LEU A 153 -6.29 -15.31 15.14
C LEU A 153 -5.21 -16.22 14.56
N SER A 154 -5.25 -17.49 14.87
CA SER A 154 -4.24 -18.47 14.42
C SER A 154 -4.27 -18.63 12.90
N GLU A 155 -5.46 -18.83 12.35
CA GLU A 155 -5.65 -18.99 10.91
C GLU A 155 -5.32 -17.70 10.15
N TYR A 156 -5.63 -16.55 10.75
CA TYR A 156 -5.27 -15.24 10.18
C TYR A 156 -3.76 -15.06 10.12
N GLU A 157 -3.02 -15.39 11.19
CA GLU A 157 -1.56 -15.29 11.20
C GLU A 157 -0.92 -16.22 10.18
N GLU A 158 -1.38 -17.45 10.08
CA GLU A 158 -0.92 -18.40 9.06
C GLU A 158 -1.20 -17.89 7.65
N TYR A 159 -2.40 -17.37 7.42
CA TYR A 159 -2.78 -16.81 6.13
C TYR A 159 -1.92 -15.61 5.74
N MET A 160 -1.71 -14.66 6.65
CA MET A 160 -0.85 -13.50 6.40
C MET A 160 0.59 -13.89 6.13
N ASN A 161 1.13 -14.87 6.85
CA ASN A 161 2.46 -15.43 6.59
C ASN A 161 2.53 -16.09 5.20
N SER A 162 1.47 -16.77 4.77
CA SER A 162 1.39 -17.35 3.42
C SER A 162 1.39 -16.26 2.35
N LEU A 163 0.64 -15.19 2.54
CA LEU A 163 0.64 -14.03 1.63
C LEU A 163 2.02 -13.37 1.55
N HIS A 164 2.72 -13.23 2.67
CA HIS A 164 4.09 -12.70 2.67
C HIS A 164 5.05 -13.58 1.87
N LYS A 165 4.96 -14.90 1.98
CA LYS A 165 5.77 -15.83 1.18
C LYS A 165 5.46 -15.71 -0.31
N VAL A 166 4.19 -15.64 -0.69
CA VAL A 166 3.77 -15.46 -2.09
C VAL A 166 4.28 -14.13 -2.64
N ASN A 167 4.17 -13.05 -1.88
CA ASN A 167 4.67 -11.74 -2.29
C ASN A 167 6.19 -11.72 -2.46
N ALA A 168 6.93 -12.37 -1.55
CA ALA A 168 8.38 -12.52 -1.67
C ALA A 168 8.77 -13.31 -2.93
N TYR A 169 8.03 -14.38 -3.24
CA TYR A 169 8.24 -15.17 -4.45
C TYR A 169 7.96 -14.35 -5.73
N ILE A 170 6.83 -13.63 -5.78
CA ILE A 170 6.49 -12.76 -6.93
C ILE A 170 7.56 -11.68 -7.13
N LYS A 171 8.04 -11.08 -6.04
CA LYS A 171 9.13 -10.12 -6.06
C LYS A 171 10.40 -10.72 -6.66
N ALA A 172 10.81 -11.91 -6.20
CA ALA A 172 11.99 -12.60 -6.70
C ALA A 172 11.88 -12.90 -8.20
N MET A 173 10.72 -13.38 -8.66
CA MET A 173 10.46 -13.60 -10.09
C MET A 173 10.52 -12.32 -10.91
N ALA A 174 10.00 -11.20 -10.39
CA ALA A 174 10.04 -9.92 -11.07
C ALA A 174 11.48 -9.42 -11.22
N LEU A 175 12.29 -9.54 -10.16
CA LEU A 175 13.71 -9.16 -10.19
C LEU A 175 14.48 -10.02 -11.21
N GLU A 176 14.28 -11.34 -11.20
CA GLU A 176 14.92 -12.25 -12.16
C GLU A 176 14.60 -11.88 -13.62
N LYS A 177 13.33 -11.56 -13.91
CA LYS A 177 12.93 -11.11 -15.27
C LYS A 177 13.57 -9.79 -15.67
N ILE A 178 13.69 -8.86 -14.71
CA ILE A 178 14.36 -7.57 -14.96
C ILE A 178 15.85 -7.80 -15.21
N ASP A 179 16.52 -8.62 -14.41
CA ASP A 179 17.94 -8.93 -14.58
C ASP A 179 18.21 -9.63 -15.93
N LYS A 180 17.35 -10.58 -16.33
CA LYS A 180 17.44 -11.21 -17.68
C LYS A 180 17.32 -10.16 -18.78
N LYS A 181 16.41 -9.19 -18.63
CA LYS A 181 16.22 -8.14 -19.63
C LYS A 181 17.41 -7.17 -19.67
N ILE A 182 17.98 -6.82 -18.52
CA ILE A 182 19.21 -6.02 -18.44
C ILE A 182 20.34 -6.75 -19.19
N ASN A 183 20.58 -8.02 -18.88
CA ASN A 183 21.64 -8.81 -19.52
C ASN A 183 21.45 -8.92 -21.04
N GLU A 184 20.20 -9.11 -21.51
CA GLU A 184 19.88 -9.14 -22.94
C GLU A 184 20.23 -7.80 -23.62
N VAL A 185 19.83 -6.67 -23.02
CA VAL A 185 20.12 -5.34 -23.55
C VAL A 185 21.63 -5.11 -23.58
N GLU A 186 22.34 -5.44 -22.50
CA GLU A 186 23.78 -5.31 -22.39
C GLU A 186 24.52 -6.11 -23.47
N LYS A 187 24.08 -7.36 -23.69
CA LYS A 187 24.63 -8.23 -24.74
C LYS A 187 24.41 -7.65 -26.13
N ASN A 188 23.18 -7.21 -26.44
CA ASN A 188 22.86 -6.61 -27.75
C ASN A 188 23.68 -5.35 -28.04
N VAL A 189 23.86 -4.50 -27.01
CA VAL A 189 24.70 -3.29 -27.11
C VAL A 189 26.16 -3.68 -27.39
N TYR A 190 26.69 -4.67 -26.66
CA TYR A 190 28.04 -5.15 -26.86
C TYR A 190 28.24 -5.70 -28.28
N GLU A 191 27.32 -6.58 -28.76
CA GLU A 191 27.39 -7.16 -30.09
C GLU A 191 27.29 -6.10 -31.20
N SER A 192 26.44 -5.08 -31.05
CA SER A 192 26.27 -4.02 -32.04
C SER A 192 27.53 -3.15 -32.19
N ILE A 193 28.30 -3.01 -31.13
CA ILE A 193 29.48 -2.12 -31.11
C ILE A 193 30.78 -2.89 -31.38
N SER A 194 30.85 -4.16 -31.01
CA SER A 194 32.07 -4.99 -31.20
C SER A 194 32.41 -5.28 -32.68
N SER A 195 31.46 -5.02 -33.59
CA SER A 195 31.70 -5.15 -35.06
C SER A 195 32.56 -4.03 -35.67
N PHE A 196 32.84 -2.95 -34.92
CA PHE A 196 33.70 -1.86 -35.38
C PHE A 196 35.17 -2.09 -34.98
N GLU A 197 36.08 -2.20 -35.95
CA GLU A 197 37.47 -2.62 -35.71
C GLU A 197 38.41 -1.56 -35.10
N ASP A 198 38.02 -0.26 -34.95
CA ASP A 198 38.93 0.82 -34.56
C ASP A 198 38.70 1.41 -33.16
N ILE A 199 39.83 1.63 -32.48
CA ILE A 199 40.05 2.39 -31.25
C ILE A 199 39.38 1.80 -29.99
N ASP A 200 40.07 0.93 -29.30
CA ASP A 200 39.60 0.23 -28.08
C ASP A 200 39.09 1.15 -26.96
N LYS A 201 39.67 2.33 -26.80
CA LYS A 201 39.23 3.29 -25.80
C LYS A 201 37.89 3.95 -26.17
N LEU A 202 37.66 4.24 -27.41
CA LEU A 202 36.39 4.82 -27.89
C LEU A 202 35.29 3.79 -27.90
N LYS A 203 35.59 2.55 -28.28
CA LYS A 203 34.65 1.43 -28.17
C LYS A 203 34.17 1.25 -26.72
N LYS A 204 35.12 1.22 -25.78
CA LYS A 204 34.77 1.05 -24.36
C LYS A 204 33.89 2.20 -23.85
N TYR A 205 34.24 3.44 -24.16
CA TYR A 205 33.44 4.60 -23.76
C TYR A 205 32.01 4.58 -24.34
N ILE A 206 31.89 4.24 -25.65
CA ILE A 206 30.58 4.15 -26.31
C ILE A 206 29.76 3.00 -25.75
N ILE A 207 30.37 1.84 -25.49
CA ILE A 207 29.72 0.68 -24.88
C ILE A 207 29.18 1.06 -23.51
N ASP A 208 29.99 1.60 -22.63
CA ASP A 208 29.61 1.96 -21.27
C ASP A 208 28.47 2.99 -21.26
N LYS A 209 28.59 4.05 -22.09
CA LYS A 209 27.51 5.06 -22.17
C LYS A 209 26.22 4.51 -22.72
N GLN A 210 26.24 3.70 -23.76
CA GLN A 210 25.04 3.14 -24.37
C GLN A 210 24.39 2.06 -23.48
N LYS A 211 25.20 1.34 -22.72
CA LYS A 211 24.76 0.43 -21.67
C LYS A 211 23.98 1.16 -20.58
N ASP A 212 24.56 2.21 -20.02
CA ASP A 212 23.94 3.03 -18.99
C ASP A 212 22.60 3.60 -19.46
N ASP A 213 22.55 4.20 -20.65
CA ASP A 213 21.32 4.76 -21.19
C ASP A 213 20.24 3.70 -21.43
N SER A 214 20.63 2.51 -21.93
CA SER A 214 19.69 1.43 -22.26
C SER A 214 19.19 0.67 -21.02
N THR A 215 19.98 0.63 -19.95
CA THR A 215 19.62 -0.13 -18.73
C THR A 215 19.10 0.72 -17.59
N LYS A 216 19.25 2.04 -17.65
CA LYS A 216 18.88 2.99 -16.59
C LYS A 216 17.45 2.82 -16.08
N GLU A 217 16.50 2.59 -16.97
CA GLU A 217 15.10 2.40 -16.58
C GLU A 217 14.90 1.06 -15.86
N PHE A 218 15.58 0.01 -16.29
CA PHE A 218 15.51 -1.31 -15.66
C PHE A 218 16.13 -1.31 -14.26
N TYR A 219 17.27 -0.63 -14.06
CA TYR A 219 17.86 -0.47 -12.73
C TYR A 219 16.92 0.31 -11.79
N ARG A 220 16.27 1.37 -12.30
CA ARG A 220 15.26 2.10 -11.53
C ARG A 220 14.06 1.24 -11.17
N LEU A 221 13.58 0.39 -12.09
CA LEU A 221 12.51 -0.57 -11.82
C LEU A 221 12.93 -1.60 -10.76
N LYS A 222 14.16 -2.12 -10.85
CA LYS A 222 14.72 -3.05 -9.86
C LYS A 222 14.75 -2.43 -8.46
N GLU A 223 15.28 -1.22 -8.30
CA GLU A 223 15.25 -0.50 -7.03
C GLU A 223 13.83 -0.32 -6.47
N ASN A 224 12.87 0.01 -7.34
CA ASN A 224 11.49 0.16 -6.92
C ASN A 224 10.87 -1.17 -6.46
N VAL A 225 11.18 -2.28 -7.14
CA VAL A 225 10.74 -3.62 -6.73
C VAL A 225 11.43 -4.06 -5.43
N GLU A 226 12.71 -3.75 -5.25
CA GLU A 226 13.43 -4.07 -4.00
C GLU A 226 12.90 -3.29 -2.79
N LYS A 227 12.45 -2.05 -3.02
CA LYS A 227 11.80 -1.22 -1.99
C LYS A 227 10.37 -1.67 -1.67
N PHE A 228 9.79 -2.53 -2.48
CA PHE A 228 8.46 -3.08 -2.27
C PHE A 228 8.53 -4.16 -1.16
N ARG A 229 7.92 -3.87 -0.01
CA ARG A 229 7.95 -4.73 1.20
C ARG A 229 6.59 -5.31 1.51
#